data_b162ee260beb45a447b53dd6c8b20803
#
_entry.id   b162ee260beb45a447b53dd6c8b20803
#
_cell.length_a   1.000
_cell.length_b   1.000
_cell.length_c   1.000
_cell.angle_alpha   90.00
_cell.angle_beta   90.00
_cell.angle_gamma   90.00
#
_symmetry.space_group_name_H-M   'P 1'
#
loop_
_entity.id
_entity.type
_entity.pdbx_description
1 polymer ?
#
loop_
_entity_poly.entity_id
_entity_poly.type
_entity_poly.pdbx_seq_one_letter_code
_entity_poly.pdbx_strand_id
1 'polypeptide(L)'
;MSSTYGENLKLTIFGQSHSPAIGVTIEGIPAGEKVDLDELQRFLSRRAPGKNAWSTPRKEADAPEILSGLVNGHTCGAPLTAIIRNTNTRSQDYANLAVTPRPGHADYTAEVKYGGYQDRAGGGHFSGRLTAPLCIAGGICLQLLAREGIAVVSRIASIAGICDEGELTSSTVEKDFPVVSDACGEKMRAAIAQAREEGDSVGGVVECAVFGAPAGLGDPMFGGMENRIAAALFGIPAVKGVEFGAGFGASKLRGSENNDAFSVENGKIVTETNHCGGILGGITDGMPIVLRAAFKPTPSIARTQQSVNLQSVTREELAITGRHDPCIVPRAVPCVEAAVAVAVYDALLARRKETR
;
A
#
# COMPACT_ATOMS: atom_id res chain seq x y z
N MET A 1 -4.94 5.81 -19.63
CA MET A 1 -4.44 5.06 -18.45
C MET A 1 -4.35 6.02 -17.30
N SER A 2 -4.80 5.63 -16.11
CA SER A 2 -4.64 6.48 -14.92
C SER A 2 -3.65 5.80 -13.96
N SER A 3 -2.39 6.26 -13.99
CA SER A 3 -1.39 5.98 -12.96
C SER A 3 -1.16 7.24 -12.12
N THR A 4 -2.17 8.11 -12.11
CA THR A 4 -2.19 9.38 -11.39
C THR A 4 -3.24 9.32 -10.29
N TYR A 5 -2.88 9.80 -9.10
CA TYR A 5 -3.74 9.90 -7.94
C TYR A 5 -3.62 11.30 -7.32
N GLY A 6 -4.69 11.76 -6.63
CA GLY A 6 -4.75 12.99 -5.87
C GLY A 6 -5.23 14.21 -6.68
N GLU A 7 -5.64 15.23 -5.97
CA GLU A 7 -6.21 16.47 -6.52
C GLU A 7 -5.34 17.68 -6.22
N ASN A 8 -4.93 17.86 -4.97
CA ASN A 8 -4.08 18.95 -4.49
C ASN A 8 -2.62 18.55 -4.43
N LEU A 9 -2.38 17.31 -4.05
CA LEU A 9 -1.12 16.59 -4.21
C LEU A 9 -1.32 15.56 -5.32
N LYS A 10 -0.77 15.80 -6.51
CA LYS A 10 -0.86 14.86 -7.62
C LYS A 10 0.40 14.02 -7.72
N LEU A 11 0.25 12.71 -7.72
CA LEU A 11 1.35 11.81 -8.01
C LEU A 11 1.07 11.03 -9.28
N THR A 12 2.09 10.86 -10.11
CA THR A 12 2.06 10.00 -11.30
C THR A 12 3.15 8.96 -11.19
N ILE A 13 2.76 7.68 -11.14
CA ILE A 13 3.69 6.55 -11.10
C ILE A 13 3.93 6.07 -12.54
N PHE A 14 5.19 5.84 -12.92
CA PHE A 14 5.60 5.42 -14.25
C PHE A 14 6.64 4.31 -14.22
N GLY A 15 6.87 3.71 -15.39
CA GLY A 15 7.78 2.59 -15.59
C GLY A 15 7.10 1.23 -15.51
N GLN A 16 7.86 0.17 -15.71
CA GLN A 16 7.45 -1.23 -15.66
C GLN A 16 8.45 -2.04 -14.85
N SER A 17 8.07 -3.24 -14.43
CA SER A 17 8.89 -4.11 -13.59
C SER A 17 10.29 -4.37 -14.16
N HIS A 18 10.42 -4.42 -15.50
CA HIS A 18 11.67 -4.73 -16.21
C HIS A 18 12.14 -3.58 -17.13
N SER A 19 11.50 -2.40 -17.08
CA SER A 19 12.03 -1.20 -17.72
C SER A 19 13.33 -0.72 -17.04
N PRO A 20 14.11 0.16 -17.65
CA PRO A 20 15.36 0.67 -17.05
C PRO A 20 15.18 1.28 -15.65
N ALA A 21 14.04 1.90 -15.41
CA ALA A 21 13.68 2.47 -14.11
C ALA A 21 12.16 2.47 -13.90
N ILE A 22 11.77 2.59 -12.64
CA ILE A 22 10.42 2.95 -12.19
C ILE A 22 10.51 4.25 -11.43
N GLY A 23 9.44 5.06 -11.40
CA GLY A 23 9.51 6.34 -10.73
C GLY A 23 8.17 6.95 -10.40
N VAL A 24 8.23 8.09 -9.73
CA VAL A 24 7.09 8.93 -9.39
C VAL A 24 7.41 10.39 -9.67
N THR A 25 6.44 11.11 -10.20
CA THR A 25 6.41 12.58 -10.20
C THR A 25 5.33 13.04 -9.24
N ILE A 26 5.66 13.98 -8.36
CA ILE A 26 4.78 14.52 -7.33
C ILE A 26 4.65 16.03 -7.56
N GLU A 27 3.42 16.50 -7.72
CA GLU A 27 3.09 17.91 -7.87
C GLU A 27 2.24 18.37 -6.67
N GLY A 28 2.35 19.65 -6.31
CA GLY A 28 1.53 20.27 -5.27
C GLY A 28 2.17 20.28 -3.88
N ILE A 29 3.40 19.78 -3.70
CA ILE A 29 4.12 19.98 -2.44
C ILE A 29 4.50 21.48 -2.34
N PRO A 30 4.16 22.16 -1.23
CA PRO A 30 4.58 23.55 -1.01
C PRO A 30 6.11 23.71 -1.09
N ALA A 31 6.58 24.84 -1.59
CA ALA A 31 8.01 25.16 -1.58
C ALA A 31 8.53 25.41 -0.16
N GLY A 32 9.79 25.06 0.09
CA GLY A 32 10.46 25.26 1.38
C GLY A 32 10.32 24.08 2.37
N GLU A 33 9.62 23.02 2.01
CA GLU A 33 9.51 21.84 2.86
C GLU A 33 10.83 21.05 2.85
N LYS A 34 11.37 20.77 4.03
CA LYS A 34 12.57 19.93 4.17
C LYS A 34 12.22 18.47 3.86
N VAL A 35 13.06 17.80 3.10
CA VAL A 35 12.96 16.34 2.86
C VAL A 35 14.24 15.68 3.36
N ASP A 36 14.12 14.78 4.32
CA ASP A 36 15.21 13.95 4.82
C ASP A 36 15.31 12.67 3.98
N LEU A 37 16.34 12.59 3.16
CA LEU A 37 16.54 11.45 2.25
C LEU A 37 17.00 10.19 2.98
N ASP A 38 17.66 10.30 4.13
CA ASP A 38 18.07 9.15 4.94
C ASP A 38 16.86 8.53 5.63
N GLU A 39 15.94 9.35 6.14
CA GLU A 39 14.64 8.89 6.66
C GLU A 39 13.82 8.22 5.58
N LEU A 40 13.74 8.83 4.40
CA LEU A 40 13.07 8.25 3.24
C LEU A 40 13.67 6.88 2.87
N GLN A 41 15.01 6.76 2.85
CA GLN A 41 15.68 5.50 2.57
C GLN A 41 15.40 4.43 3.64
N ARG A 42 15.36 4.80 4.92
CA ARG A 42 14.96 3.88 6.00
C ARG A 42 13.54 3.37 5.80
N PHE A 43 12.61 4.25 5.45
CA PHE A 43 11.23 3.86 5.15
C PHE A 43 11.14 2.90 3.95
N LEU A 44 11.79 3.23 2.83
CA LEU A 44 11.85 2.38 1.62
C LEU A 44 12.46 1.01 1.92
N SER A 45 13.42 0.97 2.83
CA SER A 45 14.08 -0.26 3.26
C SER A 45 13.14 -1.27 3.89
N ARG A 46 12.02 -0.86 4.53
CA ARG A 46 11.00 -1.75 5.09
C ARG A 46 10.25 -2.50 3.98
N ARG A 47 10.08 -1.86 2.83
CA ARG A 47 9.45 -2.45 1.65
C ARG A 47 10.40 -3.32 0.82
N ALA A 48 11.69 -2.99 0.79
CA ALA A 48 12.68 -3.59 -0.09
C ALA A 48 12.76 -5.12 0.06
N PRO A 49 12.91 -5.89 -1.05
CA PRO A 49 12.98 -7.34 -1.02
C PRO A 49 14.34 -7.86 -0.53
N GLY A 50 14.38 -9.16 -0.14
CA GLY A 50 15.63 -9.90 0.07
C GLY A 50 16.30 -9.70 1.41
N LYS A 51 15.60 -9.14 2.40
CA LYS A 51 16.11 -8.94 3.76
C LYS A 51 15.81 -10.09 4.71
N ASN A 52 14.71 -10.81 4.49
CA ASN A 52 14.15 -11.76 5.44
C ASN A 52 13.80 -13.11 4.80
N ALA A 53 13.76 -14.17 5.62
CA ALA A 53 13.45 -15.53 5.16
C ALA A 53 12.00 -15.66 4.59
N TRP A 54 11.08 -14.80 4.99
CA TRP A 54 9.68 -14.76 4.52
C TRP A 54 9.44 -13.93 3.26
N SER A 55 10.50 -13.34 2.68
CA SER A 55 10.42 -12.56 1.44
C SER A 55 11.14 -13.27 0.28
N THR A 56 10.90 -12.76 -0.94
CA THR A 56 11.64 -13.23 -2.12
C THR A 56 13.16 -13.06 -1.95
N PRO A 57 14.00 -13.98 -2.46
CA PRO A 57 15.46 -13.84 -2.42
C PRO A 57 16.02 -12.77 -3.37
N ARG A 58 15.18 -12.06 -4.11
CA ARG A 58 15.57 -10.92 -4.94
C ARG A 58 16.13 -9.81 -4.06
N LYS A 59 17.26 -9.23 -4.42
CA LYS A 59 17.90 -8.12 -3.67
C LYS A 59 17.82 -6.84 -4.50
N GLU A 60 17.17 -5.81 -3.99
CA GLU A 60 17.13 -4.47 -4.54
C GLU A 60 17.12 -3.47 -3.39
N ALA A 61 17.97 -2.46 -3.47
CA ALA A 61 18.10 -1.47 -2.41
C ALA A 61 16.93 -0.48 -2.34
N ASP A 62 16.13 -0.38 -3.41
CA ASP A 62 15.07 0.62 -3.59
C ASP A 62 15.58 2.06 -3.32
N ALA A 63 16.85 2.34 -3.67
CA ALA A 63 17.44 3.65 -3.47
C ALA A 63 16.89 4.67 -4.47
N PRO A 64 16.26 5.78 -4.02
CA PRO A 64 15.70 6.77 -4.92
C PRO A 64 16.78 7.70 -5.44
N GLU A 65 16.73 8.00 -6.73
CA GLU A 65 17.49 9.06 -7.40
C GLU A 65 16.55 10.24 -7.64
N ILE A 66 16.78 11.37 -6.97
CA ILE A 66 15.97 12.57 -7.13
C ILE A 66 16.44 13.33 -8.38
N LEU A 67 15.55 13.53 -9.34
CA LEU A 67 15.87 14.18 -10.62
C LEU A 67 15.48 15.66 -10.63
N SER A 68 14.47 16.06 -9.87
CA SER A 68 13.96 17.44 -9.79
C SER A 68 13.18 17.68 -8.51
N GLY A 69 12.86 18.94 -8.24
CA GLY A 69 11.96 19.36 -7.16
C GLY A 69 12.60 19.61 -5.80
N LEU A 70 13.91 19.29 -5.63
CA LEU A 70 14.66 19.58 -4.41
C LEU A 70 15.87 20.49 -4.69
N VAL A 71 16.08 21.47 -3.81
CA VAL A 71 17.26 22.32 -3.75
C VAL A 71 17.77 22.35 -2.32
N ASN A 72 18.99 21.91 -2.08
CA ASN A 72 19.60 21.83 -0.74
C ASN A 72 18.70 21.10 0.28
N GLY A 73 18.08 19.99 -0.13
CA GLY A 73 17.18 19.18 0.70
C GLY A 73 15.80 19.78 0.97
N HIS A 74 15.43 20.88 0.30
CA HIS A 74 14.11 21.50 0.42
C HIS A 74 13.36 21.49 -0.91
N THR A 75 12.06 21.33 -0.87
CA THR A 75 11.19 21.45 -2.04
C THR A 75 11.26 22.85 -2.61
N CYS A 76 11.30 22.97 -3.94
CA CYS A 76 11.44 24.27 -4.62
C CYS A 76 10.18 24.70 -5.38
N GLY A 77 9.05 23.98 -5.21
CA GLY A 77 7.80 24.24 -5.91
C GLY A 77 7.71 23.67 -7.34
N ALA A 78 8.85 23.22 -7.91
CA ALA A 78 8.83 22.44 -9.15
C ALA A 78 8.35 21.01 -8.87
N PRO A 79 7.82 20.28 -9.87
CA PRO A 79 7.48 18.87 -9.71
C PRO A 79 8.65 18.07 -9.15
N LEU A 80 8.42 17.35 -8.04
CA LEU A 80 9.42 16.48 -7.45
C LEU A 80 9.38 15.14 -8.19
N THR A 81 10.46 14.81 -8.89
CA THR A 81 10.57 13.56 -9.65
C THR A 81 11.70 12.71 -9.09
N ALA A 82 11.37 11.45 -8.79
CA ALA A 82 12.32 10.46 -8.32
C ALA A 82 12.20 9.16 -9.09
N ILE A 83 13.32 8.49 -9.32
CA ILE A 83 13.38 7.17 -9.97
C ILE A 83 14.12 6.17 -9.08
N ILE A 84 13.82 4.89 -9.31
CA ILE A 84 14.59 3.76 -8.82
C ILE A 84 15.02 2.95 -10.04
N ARG A 85 16.32 2.74 -10.22
CA ARG A 85 16.84 1.92 -11.32
C ARG A 85 16.60 0.44 -11.08
N ASN A 86 16.17 -0.27 -12.11
CA ASN A 86 16.00 -1.71 -12.05
C ASN A 86 17.32 -2.39 -12.41
N THR A 87 17.97 -3.01 -11.42
CA THR A 87 19.31 -3.61 -11.59
C THR A 87 19.30 -5.14 -11.65
N ASN A 88 18.21 -5.80 -11.25
CA ASN A 88 18.11 -7.26 -11.12
C ASN A 88 16.93 -7.83 -11.92
N THR A 89 16.91 -7.55 -13.22
CA THR A 89 15.87 -8.02 -14.14
C THR A 89 16.29 -9.30 -14.87
N ARG A 90 15.40 -10.30 -14.96
CA ARG A 90 15.58 -11.55 -15.71
C ARG A 90 14.36 -11.78 -16.59
N SER A 91 14.35 -11.15 -17.77
CA SER A 91 13.20 -11.19 -18.68
C SER A 91 12.95 -12.59 -19.27
N GLN A 92 13.95 -13.46 -19.32
CA GLN A 92 13.84 -14.82 -19.86
C GLN A 92 12.93 -15.74 -19.02
N ASP A 93 12.76 -15.48 -17.71
CA ASP A 93 11.95 -16.28 -16.82
C ASP A 93 10.43 -16.20 -17.13
N TYR A 94 10.00 -15.34 -18.07
CA TYR A 94 8.60 -15.04 -18.38
C TYR A 94 8.17 -15.37 -19.81
N ALA A 95 9.01 -16.06 -20.60
CA ALA A 95 8.74 -16.32 -22.02
C ALA A 95 7.49 -17.20 -22.24
N ASN A 96 7.24 -18.19 -21.36
CA ASN A 96 6.07 -19.07 -21.39
C ASN A 96 4.76 -18.36 -21.01
N LEU A 97 4.84 -17.24 -20.28
CA LEU A 97 3.67 -16.45 -19.87
C LEU A 97 3.13 -15.54 -20.99
N ALA A 98 3.79 -15.50 -22.13
CA ALA A 98 3.36 -14.70 -23.27
C ALA A 98 2.04 -15.20 -23.88
N VAL A 99 1.77 -16.49 -23.74
CA VAL A 99 0.60 -17.14 -24.35
C VAL A 99 -0.33 -17.74 -23.30
N THR A 100 0.21 -18.16 -22.14
CA THR A 100 -0.53 -18.81 -21.06
C THR A 100 -0.58 -17.90 -19.82
N PRO A 101 -1.70 -17.18 -19.58
CA PRO A 101 -1.82 -16.21 -18.50
C PRO A 101 -1.84 -16.90 -17.15
N ARG A 102 -1.21 -16.26 -16.15
CA ARG A 102 -1.26 -16.70 -14.75
C ARG A 102 -2.67 -16.55 -14.19
N PRO A 103 -3.27 -17.59 -13.59
CA PRO A 103 -4.51 -17.46 -12.85
C PRO A 103 -4.39 -16.40 -11.74
N GLY A 104 -5.39 -15.54 -11.61
CA GLY A 104 -5.39 -14.49 -10.59
C GLY A 104 -4.43 -13.30 -10.81
N HIS A 105 -3.66 -13.29 -11.90
CA HIS A 105 -2.83 -12.15 -12.33
C HIS A 105 -3.53 -11.31 -13.40
N ALA A 106 -2.96 -10.14 -13.72
CA ALA A 106 -3.51 -9.23 -14.73
C ALA A 106 -3.17 -9.63 -16.18
N ASP A 107 -2.49 -10.75 -16.42
CA ASP A 107 -1.97 -11.12 -17.74
C ASP A 107 -3.07 -11.17 -18.81
N TYR A 108 -4.20 -11.86 -18.53
CA TYR A 108 -5.33 -11.94 -19.45
C TYR A 108 -6.05 -10.60 -19.64
N THR A 109 -6.33 -9.90 -18.55
CA THR A 109 -7.06 -8.63 -18.62
C THR A 109 -6.23 -7.54 -19.29
N ALA A 110 -4.92 -7.55 -19.15
CA ALA A 110 -4.00 -6.68 -19.84
C ALA A 110 -3.95 -7.00 -21.34
N GLU A 111 -3.91 -8.29 -21.73
CA GLU A 111 -3.96 -8.74 -23.12
C GLU A 111 -5.20 -8.19 -23.82
N VAL A 112 -6.37 -8.38 -23.21
CA VAL A 112 -7.65 -7.90 -23.76
C VAL A 112 -7.68 -6.37 -23.84
N LYS A 113 -7.23 -5.69 -22.77
CA LYS A 113 -7.30 -4.21 -22.71
C LYS A 113 -6.36 -3.52 -23.67
N TYR A 114 -5.15 -4.05 -23.87
CA TYR A 114 -4.09 -3.40 -24.63
C TYR A 114 -3.80 -4.09 -25.96
N GLY A 115 -4.58 -5.11 -26.36
CA GLY A 115 -4.44 -5.78 -27.66
C GLY A 115 -3.07 -6.43 -27.87
N GLY A 116 -2.44 -6.90 -26.79
CA GLY A 116 -1.13 -7.56 -26.84
C GLY A 116 0.09 -6.62 -26.75
N TYR A 117 -0.12 -5.30 -26.67
CA TYR A 117 0.98 -4.31 -26.61
C TYR A 117 1.47 -4.00 -25.17
N GLN A 118 0.92 -4.67 -24.14
CA GLN A 118 1.41 -4.51 -22.77
C GLN A 118 2.82 -5.12 -22.61
N ASP A 119 3.63 -4.55 -21.73
CA ASP A 119 4.87 -5.19 -21.28
C ASP A 119 4.53 -6.39 -20.39
N ARG A 120 4.89 -7.58 -20.84
CA ARG A 120 4.62 -8.86 -20.15
C ARG A 120 5.74 -9.25 -19.17
N ALA A 121 6.91 -8.62 -19.27
CA ALA A 121 8.08 -8.98 -18.48
C ALA A 121 7.83 -8.68 -16.99
N GLY A 122 7.86 -9.71 -16.14
CA GLY A 122 7.68 -9.59 -14.69
C GLY A 122 6.34 -9.02 -14.24
N GLY A 123 5.34 -8.96 -15.14
CA GLY A 123 4.03 -8.34 -14.90
C GLY A 123 3.96 -6.84 -15.25
N GLY A 124 4.99 -6.28 -15.87
CA GLY A 124 5.01 -4.93 -16.43
C GLY A 124 4.59 -3.86 -15.43
N HIS A 125 3.63 -3.03 -15.81
CA HIS A 125 3.07 -1.96 -14.97
C HIS A 125 2.09 -2.47 -13.89
N PHE A 126 1.68 -3.76 -13.93
CA PHE A 126 0.82 -4.40 -12.92
C PHE A 126 1.61 -5.04 -11.78
N SER A 127 2.92 -4.96 -11.83
CA SER A 127 3.81 -5.57 -10.86
C SER A 127 3.74 -4.85 -9.49
N GLY A 128 3.81 -5.62 -8.40
CA GLY A 128 4.02 -5.08 -7.05
C GLY A 128 5.30 -4.24 -6.91
N ARG A 129 6.23 -4.30 -7.89
CA ARG A 129 7.41 -3.44 -7.97
C ARG A 129 7.04 -1.95 -8.01
N LEU A 130 5.89 -1.61 -8.60
CA LEU A 130 5.41 -0.22 -8.75
C LEU A 130 4.95 0.40 -7.42
N THR A 131 4.90 -0.38 -6.32
CA THR A 131 4.70 0.16 -4.97
C THR A 131 5.94 0.90 -4.44
N ALA A 132 7.14 0.68 -4.99
CA ALA A 132 8.33 1.40 -4.56
C ALA A 132 8.24 2.91 -4.87
N PRO A 133 7.86 3.36 -6.08
CA PRO A 133 7.54 4.76 -6.34
C PRO A 133 6.44 5.34 -5.46
N LEU A 134 5.38 4.56 -5.16
CA LEU A 134 4.35 4.97 -4.19
C LEU A 134 4.96 5.23 -2.81
N CYS A 135 5.86 4.35 -2.35
CA CYS A 135 6.57 4.53 -1.08
C CYS A 135 7.52 5.74 -1.07
N ILE A 136 8.06 6.17 -2.21
CA ILE A 136 8.79 7.44 -2.28
C ILE A 136 7.84 8.60 -1.95
N ALA A 137 6.70 8.69 -2.65
CA ALA A 137 5.73 9.74 -2.41
C ALA A 137 5.17 9.69 -0.98
N GLY A 138 4.77 8.50 -0.51
CA GLY A 138 4.25 8.31 0.83
C GLY A 138 5.27 8.61 1.93
N GLY A 139 6.53 8.21 1.77
CA GLY A 139 7.59 8.49 2.73
C GLY A 139 7.88 9.99 2.87
N ILE A 140 7.77 10.75 1.78
CA ILE A 140 7.83 12.23 1.84
C ILE A 140 6.59 12.77 2.57
N CYS A 141 5.38 12.29 2.24
CA CYS A 141 4.14 12.71 2.92
C CYS A 141 4.17 12.40 4.42
N LEU A 142 4.72 11.26 4.85
CA LEU A 142 4.88 10.91 6.26
C LEU A 142 5.70 11.96 7.02
N GLN A 143 6.82 12.43 6.44
CA GLN A 143 7.64 13.50 7.04
C GLN A 143 6.86 14.81 7.14
N LEU A 144 6.08 15.16 6.11
CA LEU A 144 5.27 16.38 6.09
C LEU A 144 4.13 16.31 7.11
N LEU A 145 3.46 15.17 7.21
CA LEU A 145 2.40 14.92 8.19
C LEU A 145 2.93 14.94 9.63
N ALA A 146 4.10 14.35 9.87
CA ALA A 146 4.72 14.33 11.20
C ALA A 146 4.98 15.74 11.75
N ARG A 147 5.32 16.72 10.90
CA ARG A 147 5.48 18.13 11.29
C ARG A 147 4.16 18.80 11.70
N GLU A 148 3.05 18.28 11.21
CA GLU A 148 1.69 18.71 11.58
C GLU A 148 1.16 17.94 12.81
N GLY A 149 1.98 17.08 13.44
CA GLY A 149 1.58 16.22 14.55
C GLY A 149 0.72 15.03 14.13
N ILE A 150 0.71 14.69 12.85
CA ILE A 150 -0.07 13.57 12.30
C ILE A 150 0.86 12.39 12.08
N ALA A 151 0.54 11.25 12.69
CA ALA A 151 1.29 9.99 12.54
C ALA A 151 0.45 8.94 11.82
N VAL A 152 1.06 8.26 10.85
CA VAL A 152 0.45 7.11 10.16
C VAL A 152 1.27 5.87 10.50
N VAL A 153 0.63 4.87 11.06
CA VAL A 153 1.26 3.63 11.51
C VAL A 153 0.47 2.41 11.04
N SER A 154 1.15 1.32 10.74
CA SER A 154 0.51 0.09 10.29
C SER A 154 1.14 -1.15 10.90
N ARG A 155 0.35 -2.23 10.98
CA ARG A 155 0.78 -3.56 11.43
C ARG A 155 0.21 -4.66 10.55
N ILE A 156 0.75 -5.84 10.70
CA ILE A 156 0.14 -7.06 10.20
C ILE A 156 -1.00 -7.43 11.17
N ALA A 157 -2.24 -7.36 10.72
CA ALA A 157 -3.40 -7.77 11.52
C ALA A 157 -3.68 -9.26 11.38
N SER A 158 -3.43 -9.86 10.22
CA SER A 158 -3.52 -11.32 10.06
C SER A 158 -2.71 -11.82 8.88
N ILE A 159 -2.28 -13.10 8.93
CA ILE A 159 -1.74 -13.86 7.81
C ILE A 159 -2.30 -15.28 7.88
N ALA A 160 -2.74 -15.83 6.74
CA ALA A 160 -3.29 -17.18 6.63
C ALA A 160 -4.43 -17.47 7.65
N GLY A 161 -5.23 -16.45 8.00
CA GLY A 161 -6.29 -16.56 8.99
C GLY A 161 -5.83 -16.54 10.45
N ILE A 162 -4.53 -16.46 10.72
CA ILE A 162 -3.98 -16.26 12.07
C ILE A 162 -4.06 -14.76 12.36
N CYS A 163 -4.86 -14.37 13.35
CA CYS A 163 -5.07 -12.98 13.73
C CYS A 163 -4.15 -12.56 14.88
N ASP A 164 -3.65 -11.32 14.80
CA ASP A 164 -2.91 -10.65 15.86
C ASP A 164 -3.84 -9.62 16.51
N GLU A 165 -4.26 -9.90 17.73
CA GLU A 165 -5.15 -9.05 18.51
C GLU A 165 -4.32 -8.09 19.37
N GLY A 166 -4.80 -6.86 19.54
CA GLY A 166 -4.16 -5.85 20.35
C GLY A 166 -4.15 -4.48 19.70
N GLU A 167 -3.78 -3.48 20.47
CA GLU A 167 -3.75 -2.10 20.00
C GLU A 167 -2.50 -1.80 19.18
N LEU A 168 -2.69 -1.07 18.08
CA LEU A 168 -1.60 -0.58 17.25
C LEU A 168 -0.88 0.58 17.94
N THR A 169 0.42 0.43 18.12
CA THR A 169 1.29 1.46 18.72
C THR A 169 2.46 1.79 17.80
N SER A 170 3.12 2.92 18.03
CA SER A 170 4.31 3.32 17.30
C SER A 170 5.45 2.29 17.39
N SER A 171 5.60 1.62 18.53
CA SER A 171 6.63 0.58 18.72
C SER A 171 6.42 -0.66 17.85
N THR A 172 5.19 -0.92 17.41
CA THR A 172 4.88 -2.05 16.50
C THR A 172 5.54 -1.84 15.13
N VAL A 173 5.61 -0.59 14.66
CA VAL A 173 6.15 -0.22 13.34
C VAL A 173 7.67 -0.41 13.25
N GLU A 174 8.39 -0.38 14.38
CA GLU A 174 9.84 -0.54 14.45
C GLU A 174 10.30 -1.99 14.26
N LYS A 175 9.37 -2.95 14.39
CA LYS A 175 9.68 -4.38 14.22
C LYS A 175 9.87 -4.74 12.75
N ASP A 176 10.81 -5.64 12.46
CA ASP A 176 11.00 -6.22 11.12
C ASP A 176 9.77 -7.00 10.64
N PHE A 177 9.02 -7.57 11.57
CA PHE A 177 7.74 -8.23 11.35
C PHE A 177 6.70 -7.53 12.25
N PRO A 178 6.01 -6.51 11.76
CA PRO A 178 5.23 -5.58 12.57
C PRO A 178 3.91 -6.20 13.05
N VAL A 179 3.97 -6.93 14.14
CA VAL A 179 2.84 -7.51 14.91
C VAL A 179 2.88 -7.01 16.34
N VAL A 180 1.74 -6.97 17.02
CA VAL A 180 1.67 -6.64 18.45
C VAL A 180 2.21 -7.82 19.27
N SER A 181 1.68 -9.02 19.03
CA SER A 181 2.08 -10.24 19.71
C SER A 181 3.17 -10.98 18.94
N ASP A 182 4.37 -11.10 19.51
CA ASP A 182 5.46 -11.87 18.90
C ASP A 182 5.10 -13.37 18.76
N ALA A 183 4.29 -13.91 19.67
CA ALA A 183 3.80 -15.28 19.60
C ALA A 183 2.86 -15.50 18.39
N CYS A 184 2.01 -14.51 18.04
CA CYS A 184 1.24 -14.54 16.81
C CYS A 184 2.15 -14.40 15.59
N GLY A 185 3.15 -13.53 15.67
CA GLY A 185 4.16 -13.37 14.62
C GLY A 185 4.92 -14.66 14.29
N GLU A 186 5.27 -15.46 15.31
CA GLU A 186 5.89 -16.79 15.11
C GLU A 186 4.96 -17.73 14.33
N LYS A 187 3.69 -17.82 14.72
CA LYS A 187 2.69 -18.66 14.03
C LYS A 187 2.50 -18.21 12.57
N MET A 188 2.44 -16.89 12.33
CA MET A 188 2.32 -16.32 10.99
C MET A 188 3.54 -16.65 10.13
N ARG A 189 4.76 -16.53 10.69
CA ARG A 189 6.01 -16.90 9.99
C ARG A 189 6.06 -18.39 9.66
N ALA A 190 5.60 -19.24 10.58
CA ALA A 190 5.50 -20.67 10.32
C ALA A 190 4.53 -21.00 9.17
N ALA A 191 3.36 -20.34 9.12
CA ALA A 191 2.40 -20.50 8.03
C ALA A 191 2.96 -20.03 6.67
N ILE A 192 3.74 -18.96 6.65
CA ILE A 192 4.44 -18.50 5.44
C ILE A 192 5.48 -19.52 4.98
N ALA A 193 6.27 -20.06 5.92
CA ALA A 193 7.28 -21.07 5.63
C ALA A 193 6.64 -22.34 5.06
N GLN A 194 5.55 -22.80 5.65
CA GLN A 194 4.80 -23.96 5.17
C GLN A 194 4.28 -23.74 3.73
N ALA A 195 3.63 -22.58 3.48
CA ALA A 195 3.14 -22.27 2.13
C ALA A 195 4.29 -22.27 1.10
N ARG A 196 5.46 -21.74 1.48
CA ARG A 196 6.65 -21.75 0.62
C ARG A 196 7.13 -23.17 0.31
N GLU A 197 7.19 -24.07 1.31
CA GLU A 197 7.59 -25.48 1.13
C GLU A 197 6.61 -26.22 0.22
N GLU A 198 5.32 -25.89 0.32
CA GLU A 198 4.27 -26.46 -0.53
C GLU A 198 4.23 -25.85 -1.95
N GLY A 199 5.10 -24.87 -2.26
CA GLY A 199 5.10 -24.16 -3.53
C GLY A 199 3.88 -23.25 -3.73
N ASP A 200 3.25 -22.83 -2.64
CA ASP A 200 2.01 -22.03 -2.60
C ASP A 200 2.25 -20.62 -1.99
N SER A 201 1.20 -19.88 -1.75
CA SER A 201 1.25 -18.55 -1.13
C SER A 201 0.06 -18.32 -0.21
N VAL A 202 0.22 -17.39 0.73
CA VAL A 202 -0.84 -16.95 1.65
C VAL A 202 -1.03 -15.45 1.60
N GLY A 203 -2.26 -15.01 1.82
CA GLY A 203 -2.66 -13.62 1.98
C GLY A 203 -2.80 -13.23 3.45
N GLY A 204 -3.31 -12.02 3.68
CA GLY A 204 -3.61 -11.53 5.01
C GLY A 204 -4.13 -10.10 4.99
N VAL A 205 -4.13 -9.48 6.16
CA VAL A 205 -4.69 -8.16 6.40
C VAL A 205 -3.64 -7.25 7.04
N VAL A 206 -3.53 -6.03 6.53
CA VAL A 206 -2.79 -4.94 7.15
C VAL A 206 -3.78 -3.99 7.80
N GLU A 207 -3.58 -3.67 9.08
CA GLU A 207 -4.28 -2.60 9.78
C GLU A 207 -3.43 -1.34 9.78
N CYS A 208 -4.07 -0.19 9.57
CA CYS A 208 -3.43 1.11 9.58
C CYS A 208 -4.24 2.08 10.44
N ALA A 209 -3.54 2.92 11.18
CA ALA A 209 -4.15 4.01 11.94
C ALA A 209 -3.47 5.34 11.62
N VAL A 210 -4.27 6.42 11.59
CA VAL A 210 -3.81 7.80 11.50
C VAL A 210 -4.15 8.51 12.80
N PHE A 211 -3.15 8.92 13.54
CA PHE A 211 -3.31 9.66 14.79
C PHE A 211 -3.05 11.15 14.55
N GLY A 212 -3.75 12.00 15.29
CA GLY A 212 -3.54 13.45 15.27
C GLY A 212 -4.14 14.16 14.05
N ALA A 213 -4.86 13.47 13.19
CA ALA A 213 -5.61 14.13 12.11
C ALA A 213 -6.68 15.07 12.71
N PRO A 214 -6.76 16.35 12.28
CA PRO A 214 -7.77 17.25 12.80
C PRO A 214 -9.17 16.85 12.31
N ALA A 215 -10.21 17.17 13.10
CA ALA A 215 -11.58 17.09 12.60
C ALA A 215 -11.76 18.02 11.39
N GLY A 216 -12.58 17.58 10.40
CA GLY A 216 -12.92 18.43 9.24
C GLY A 216 -12.02 18.22 8.02
N LEU A 217 -11.35 17.07 7.86
CA LEU A 217 -10.75 16.67 6.59
C LEU A 217 -11.73 15.81 5.78
N GLY A 218 -11.75 16.02 4.48
CA GLY A 218 -12.66 15.33 3.57
C GLY A 218 -13.96 16.06 3.33
N ASP A 219 -14.80 15.49 2.51
CA ASP A 219 -16.05 16.05 2.03
C ASP A 219 -17.18 15.03 2.12
N PRO A 220 -18.45 15.44 2.08
CA PRO A 220 -19.53 14.47 1.99
C PRO A 220 -19.50 13.70 0.66
N MET A 221 -20.10 12.51 0.66
CA MET A 221 -20.28 11.66 -0.51
C MET A 221 -18.93 11.21 -1.14
N PHE A 222 -18.65 11.60 -2.40
CA PHE A 222 -17.57 11.05 -3.22
C PHE A 222 -16.19 11.62 -2.88
N GLY A 223 -16.11 12.79 -2.26
CA GLY A 223 -14.87 13.40 -1.77
C GLY A 223 -14.46 12.97 -0.37
N GLY A 224 -15.21 12.05 0.24
CA GLY A 224 -14.98 11.60 1.62
C GLY A 224 -13.62 10.97 1.85
N MET A 225 -13.17 10.98 3.11
CA MET A 225 -11.88 10.41 3.48
C MET A 225 -11.81 8.91 3.21
N GLU A 226 -12.90 8.15 3.43
CA GLU A 226 -12.96 6.74 3.10
C GLU A 226 -12.77 6.52 1.60
N ASN A 227 -13.40 7.35 0.75
CA ASN A 227 -13.26 7.26 -0.71
C ASN A 227 -11.82 7.54 -1.16
N ARG A 228 -11.21 8.62 -0.63
CA ARG A 228 -9.83 9.01 -0.95
C ARG A 228 -8.85 7.93 -0.53
N ILE A 229 -8.93 7.47 0.71
CA ILE A 229 -8.05 6.42 1.25
C ILE A 229 -8.26 5.09 0.51
N ALA A 230 -9.52 4.66 0.32
CA ALA A 230 -9.82 3.42 -0.40
C ALA A 230 -9.31 3.46 -1.86
N ALA A 231 -9.48 4.59 -2.56
CA ALA A 231 -8.96 4.75 -3.93
C ALA A 231 -7.43 4.61 -3.99
N ALA A 232 -6.70 5.18 -3.02
CA ALA A 232 -5.25 5.03 -2.92
C ALA A 232 -4.85 3.57 -2.62
N LEU A 233 -5.54 2.91 -1.69
CA LEU A 233 -5.27 1.54 -1.29
C LEU A 233 -5.56 0.52 -2.41
N PHE A 234 -6.66 0.67 -3.15
CA PHE A 234 -6.96 -0.17 -4.33
C PHE A 234 -5.98 0.05 -5.49
N GLY A 235 -5.21 1.14 -5.47
CA GLY A 235 -4.04 1.34 -6.34
C GLY A 235 -2.87 0.40 -6.03
N ILE A 236 -2.81 -0.19 -4.83
CA ILE A 236 -1.79 -1.18 -4.45
C ILE A 236 -2.17 -2.54 -5.05
N PRO A 237 -1.29 -3.19 -5.84
CA PRO A 237 -1.54 -4.53 -6.35
C PRO A 237 -1.87 -5.53 -5.23
N ALA A 238 -2.81 -6.42 -5.51
CA ALA A 238 -3.32 -7.48 -4.63
C ALA A 238 -4.29 -7.03 -3.51
N VAL A 239 -4.55 -5.76 -3.31
CA VAL A 239 -5.64 -5.32 -2.43
C VAL A 239 -6.97 -5.79 -2.98
N LYS A 240 -7.81 -6.40 -2.13
CA LYS A 240 -9.12 -6.96 -2.49
C LYS A 240 -10.25 -6.49 -1.58
N GLY A 241 -9.93 -5.86 -0.46
CA GLY A 241 -10.91 -5.29 0.45
C GLY A 241 -10.30 -4.18 1.29
N VAL A 242 -11.14 -3.20 1.64
CA VAL A 242 -10.80 -2.11 2.55
C VAL A 242 -12.01 -1.92 3.46
N GLU A 243 -11.78 -1.77 4.75
CA GLU A 243 -12.83 -1.45 5.72
C GLU A 243 -12.32 -0.43 6.74
N PHE A 244 -13.23 0.35 7.30
CA PHE A 244 -12.94 1.40 8.29
C PHE A 244 -13.65 1.08 9.60
N GLY A 245 -12.99 1.35 10.74
CA GLY A 245 -13.53 1.09 12.07
C GLY A 245 -14.00 -0.35 12.25
N ALA A 246 -15.26 -0.55 12.65
CA ALA A 246 -15.89 -1.85 12.79
C ALA A 246 -16.07 -2.58 11.44
N GLY A 247 -15.99 -1.86 10.31
CA GLY A 247 -16.08 -2.40 8.97
C GLY A 247 -17.32 -3.24 8.75
N PHE A 248 -17.17 -4.44 8.16
CA PHE A 248 -18.28 -5.37 7.98
C PHE A 248 -18.91 -5.84 9.31
N GLY A 249 -18.19 -5.72 10.43
CA GLY A 249 -18.73 -6.02 11.78
C GLY A 249 -19.91 -5.13 12.16
N ALA A 250 -19.91 -3.86 11.72
CA ALA A 250 -20.99 -2.91 11.98
C ALA A 250 -22.37 -3.42 11.54
N SER A 251 -22.43 -4.21 10.46
CA SER A 251 -23.69 -4.78 9.95
C SER A 251 -24.38 -5.75 10.92
N LYS A 252 -23.70 -6.19 11.97
CA LYS A 252 -24.20 -7.11 13.00
C LYS A 252 -24.65 -6.39 14.27
N LEU A 253 -24.34 -5.07 14.37
CA LEU A 253 -24.63 -4.26 15.54
C LEU A 253 -25.95 -3.52 15.39
N ARG A 254 -26.57 -3.21 16.53
CA ARG A 254 -27.67 -2.25 16.60
C ARG A 254 -27.12 -0.82 16.60
N GLY A 255 -27.91 0.16 16.21
CA GLY A 255 -27.50 1.56 16.24
C GLY A 255 -26.99 2.02 17.61
N SER A 256 -27.64 1.59 18.70
CA SER A 256 -27.21 1.88 20.08
C SER A 256 -25.88 1.20 20.49
N GLU A 257 -25.44 0.18 19.77
CA GLU A 257 -24.18 -0.53 20.00
C GLU A 257 -23.06 0.01 19.09
N ASN A 258 -23.43 0.46 17.89
CA ASN A 258 -22.49 0.96 16.90
C ASN A 258 -22.19 2.45 17.03
N ASN A 259 -23.14 3.24 17.54
CA ASN A 259 -22.98 4.69 17.60
C ASN A 259 -21.86 5.09 18.58
N ASP A 260 -20.92 5.87 18.09
CA ASP A 260 -19.82 6.43 18.87
C ASP A 260 -20.36 7.65 19.66
N ALA A 261 -20.62 7.47 20.97
CA ALA A 261 -21.16 8.53 21.82
C ALA A 261 -20.16 9.67 21.96
N PHE A 262 -20.61 10.91 21.76
CA PHE A 262 -19.77 12.08 21.96
C PHE A 262 -19.49 12.36 23.45
N SER A 263 -18.28 12.76 23.75
CA SER A 263 -17.79 13.16 25.06
C SER A 263 -16.91 14.41 24.96
N VAL A 264 -16.48 14.93 26.10
CA VAL A 264 -15.56 16.08 26.17
C VAL A 264 -14.38 15.70 27.05
N GLU A 265 -13.18 15.72 26.46
CA GLU A 265 -11.92 15.49 27.16
C GLU A 265 -10.98 16.69 26.94
N ASN A 266 -10.51 17.28 28.06
CA ASN A 266 -9.60 18.43 28.03
C ASN A 266 -10.06 19.60 27.12
N GLY A 267 -11.39 19.84 27.10
CA GLY A 267 -12.00 20.89 26.28
C GLY A 267 -12.10 20.58 24.78
N LYS A 268 -11.84 19.33 24.38
CA LYS A 268 -12.01 18.84 23.02
C LYS A 268 -13.18 17.87 22.94
N ILE A 269 -13.90 17.90 21.83
CA ILE A 269 -14.92 16.91 21.51
C ILE A 269 -14.20 15.63 21.07
N VAL A 270 -14.56 14.49 21.67
CA VAL A 270 -14.07 13.15 21.37
C VAL A 270 -15.25 12.19 21.30
N THR A 271 -15.02 10.95 20.92
CA THR A 271 -16.01 9.87 21.04
C THR A 271 -15.54 8.82 22.06
N GLU A 272 -16.47 8.17 22.76
CA GLU A 272 -16.17 7.14 23.76
C GLU A 272 -15.71 5.82 23.14
N THR A 273 -16.16 5.56 21.91
CA THR A 273 -15.79 4.43 21.06
C THR A 273 -15.35 4.95 19.68
N ASN A 274 -14.85 4.09 18.82
CA ASN A 274 -14.42 4.48 17.47
C ASN A 274 -14.84 3.42 16.43
N HIS A 275 -16.11 3.02 16.47
CA HIS A 275 -16.67 2.04 15.53
C HIS A 275 -16.73 2.58 14.10
N CYS A 276 -16.91 3.90 13.93
CA CYS A 276 -16.89 4.57 12.62
C CYS A 276 -15.45 4.76 12.07
N GLY A 277 -14.43 4.50 12.89
CA GLY A 277 -13.03 4.60 12.46
C GLY A 277 -12.56 6.01 12.19
N GLY A 278 -13.04 7.01 12.97
CA GLY A 278 -12.58 8.41 12.92
C GLY A 278 -13.16 9.24 11.77
N ILE A 279 -14.19 8.74 11.08
CA ILE A 279 -14.79 9.40 9.91
C ILE A 279 -16.30 9.33 10.01
N LEU A 280 -16.97 10.48 9.99
CA LEU A 280 -18.42 10.63 10.01
C LEU A 280 -18.89 11.40 8.78
N GLY A 281 -19.71 10.78 7.95
CA GLY A 281 -20.24 11.42 6.74
C GLY A 281 -19.16 11.80 5.71
N GLY A 282 -18.04 11.08 5.67
CA GLY A 282 -16.90 11.35 4.81
C GLY A 282 -15.87 12.33 5.39
N ILE A 283 -16.11 12.86 6.58
CA ILE A 283 -15.32 13.92 7.20
C ILE A 283 -14.70 13.39 8.50
N THR A 284 -13.41 13.67 8.73
CA THR A 284 -12.74 13.28 9.98
C THR A 284 -13.36 13.98 11.20
N ASP A 285 -13.51 13.26 12.29
CA ASP A 285 -14.07 13.77 13.56
C ASP A 285 -13.00 14.13 14.61
N GLY A 286 -11.72 13.87 14.32
CA GLY A 286 -10.59 14.12 15.21
C GLY A 286 -10.13 12.90 16.02
N MET A 287 -10.90 11.81 15.99
CA MET A 287 -10.48 10.51 16.50
C MET A 287 -9.46 9.84 15.55
N PRO A 288 -8.73 8.82 15.98
CA PRO A 288 -7.86 8.08 15.09
C PRO A 288 -8.62 7.50 13.89
N ILE A 289 -8.13 7.74 12.67
CA ILE A 289 -8.64 7.04 11.50
C ILE A 289 -8.11 5.61 11.56
N VAL A 290 -9.00 4.62 11.65
CA VAL A 290 -8.63 3.20 11.72
C VAL A 290 -9.20 2.46 10.53
N LEU A 291 -8.34 1.72 9.82
CA LEU A 291 -8.73 0.97 8.63
C LEU A 291 -7.97 -0.35 8.50
N ARG A 292 -8.51 -1.26 7.70
CA ARG A 292 -7.87 -2.54 7.35
C ARG A 292 -7.92 -2.76 5.84
N ALA A 293 -6.80 -3.27 5.30
CA ALA A 293 -6.66 -3.62 3.88
C ALA A 293 -6.36 -5.11 3.74
N ALA A 294 -7.20 -5.83 2.99
CA ALA A 294 -7.05 -7.25 2.72
C ALA A 294 -6.25 -7.49 1.44
N PHE A 295 -5.22 -8.32 1.55
CA PHE A 295 -4.34 -8.72 0.46
C PHE A 295 -4.59 -10.18 0.09
N LYS A 296 -4.87 -10.44 -1.18
CA LYS A 296 -4.95 -11.81 -1.68
C LYS A 296 -3.57 -12.46 -1.72
N PRO A 297 -3.49 -13.81 -1.71
CA PRO A 297 -2.25 -14.55 -1.95
C PRO A 297 -1.60 -14.15 -3.28
N THR A 298 -0.28 -14.29 -3.36
CA THR A 298 0.48 -14.05 -4.60
C THR A 298 0.03 -15.05 -5.67
N PRO A 299 -0.39 -14.59 -6.88
CA PRO A 299 -0.89 -15.49 -7.92
C PRO A 299 0.22 -16.33 -8.58
N SER A 300 1.47 -15.89 -8.50
CA SER A 300 2.62 -16.61 -9.04
C SER A 300 3.10 -17.63 -8.01
N ILE A 301 2.66 -18.88 -8.16
CA ILE A 301 3.01 -20.00 -7.28
C ILE A 301 3.68 -21.12 -8.09
N ALA A 302 4.47 -21.97 -7.43
CA ALA A 302 5.20 -23.06 -8.08
C ALA A 302 4.32 -24.30 -8.35
N ARG A 303 3.13 -24.37 -7.71
CA ARG A 303 2.17 -25.45 -7.97
C ARG A 303 1.61 -25.33 -9.38
N THR A 304 1.44 -26.47 -10.06
CA THR A 304 0.75 -26.51 -11.34
C THR A 304 -0.68 -26.01 -11.21
N GLN A 305 -1.07 -25.10 -12.07
CA GLN A 305 -2.40 -24.48 -12.11
C GLN A 305 -3.05 -24.69 -13.49
N GLN A 306 -4.37 -24.75 -13.51
CA GLN A 306 -5.12 -24.75 -14.76
C GLN A 306 -5.19 -23.32 -15.32
N SER A 307 -4.83 -23.19 -16.59
CA SER A 307 -4.89 -21.95 -17.35
C SER A 307 -5.44 -22.22 -18.76
N VAL A 308 -5.21 -21.31 -19.67
CA VAL A 308 -5.60 -21.42 -21.08
C VAL A 308 -4.49 -20.90 -21.99
N ASN A 309 -4.38 -21.50 -23.16
CA ASN A 309 -3.59 -20.92 -24.23
C ASN A 309 -4.44 -19.86 -24.95
N LEU A 310 -3.98 -18.60 -24.97
CA LEU A 310 -4.73 -17.48 -25.53
C LEU A 310 -4.82 -17.50 -27.06
N GLN A 311 -3.90 -18.21 -27.74
CA GLN A 311 -3.90 -18.29 -29.21
C GLN A 311 -4.82 -19.39 -29.71
N SER A 312 -4.72 -20.60 -29.11
CA SER A 312 -5.55 -21.74 -29.52
C SER A 312 -6.91 -21.81 -28.80
N VAL A 313 -7.11 -21.01 -27.76
CA VAL A 313 -8.31 -20.99 -26.88
C VAL A 313 -8.59 -22.39 -26.31
N THR A 314 -7.53 -23.06 -25.85
CA THR A 314 -7.59 -24.40 -25.25
C THR A 314 -7.13 -24.38 -23.81
N ARG A 315 -7.59 -25.33 -23.00
CA ARG A 315 -7.07 -25.53 -21.63
C ARG A 315 -5.60 -25.94 -21.66
N GLU A 316 -4.83 -25.39 -20.76
CA GLU A 316 -3.40 -25.66 -20.63
C GLU A 316 -3.00 -25.63 -19.17
N GLU A 317 -2.07 -26.49 -18.78
CA GLU A 317 -1.47 -26.43 -17.45
C GLU A 317 -0.30 -25.46 -17.44
N LEU A 318 -0.21 -24.69 -16.36
CA LEU A 318 0.84 -23.70 -16.15
C LEU A 318 1.59 -24.01 -14.86
N ALA A 319 2.88 -24.25 -14.96
CA ALA A 319 3.82 -24.25 -13.84
C ALA A 319 4.70 -23.01 -13.92
N ILE A 320 4.72 -22.23 -12.88
CA ILE A 320 5.48 -20.98 -12.82
C ILE A 320 6.80 -21.24 -12.12
N THR A 321 7.88 -21.02 -12.84
CA THR A 321 9.25 -21.06 -12.28
C THR A 321 9.69 -19.63 -11.98
N GLY A 322 10.23 -19.35 -10.79
CA GLY A 322 10.70 -18.00 -10.46
C GLY A 322 10.80 -17.75 -8.95
N ARG A 323 11.23 -16.54 -8.61
CA ARG A 323 11.45 -16.09 -7.24
C ARG A 323 10.26 -15.22 -6.80
N HIS A 324 9.23 -15.84 -6.25
CA HIS A 324 8.02 -15.16 -5.80
C HIS A 324 7.97 -15.07 -4.27
N ASP A 325 7.27 -14.05 -3.77
CA ASP A 325 6.99 -13.93 -2.33
C ASP A 325 5.92 -14.98 -1.95
N PRO A 326 6.17 -15.86 -0.96
CA PRO A 326 5.13 -16.74 -0.43
C PRO A 326 4.04 -15.96 0.33
N CYS A 327 4.35 -14.76 0.79
CA CYS A 327 3.42 -13.82 1.37
C CYS A 327 3.92 -12.38 1.15
N ILE A 328 3.07 -11.53 0.58
CA ILE A 328 3.42 -10.12 0.35
C ILE A 328 3.08 -9.20 1.51
N VAL A 329 2.28 -9.66 2.49
CA VAL A 329 1.71 -8.83 3.57
C VAL A 329 2.78 -8.07 4.37
N PRO A 330 3.90 -8.68 4.80
CA PRO A 330 4.92 -7.94 5.55
C PRO A 330 5.52 -6.76 4.76
N ARG A 331 5.65 -6.90 3.44
CA ARG A 331 6.14 -5.85 2.54
C ARG A 331 5.05 -4.85 2.13
N ALA A 332 3.79 -5.23 2.28
CA ALA A 332 2.64 -4.36 2.02
C ALA A 332 2.41 -3.34 3.14
N VAL A 333 2.86 -3.61 4.37
CA VAL A 333 2.71 -2.70 5.51
C VAL A 333 3.17 -1.26 5.17
N PRO A 334 4.42 -1.00 4.77
CA PRO A 334 4.85 0.35 4.38
C PRO A 334 4.15 0.88 3.11
N CYS A 335 3.64 0.01 2.23
CA CYS A 335 2.86 0.46 1.08
C CYS A 335 1.48 1.02 1.49
N VAL A 336 0.85 0.42 2.50
CA VAL A 336 -0.40 0.92 3.09
C VAL A 336 -0.16 2.25 3.78
N GLU A 337 0.87 2.37 4.61
CA GLU A 337 1.26 3.65 5.23
C GLU A 337 1.47 4.74 4.17
N ALA A 338 2.20 4.42 3.09
CA ALA A 338 2.45 5.35 2.00
C ALA A 338 1.17 5.83 1.31
N ALA A 339 0.26 4.91 0.98
CA ALA A 339 -0.99 5.24 0.31
C ALA A 339 -1.91 6.10 1.20
N VAL A 340 -2.01 5.74 2.48
CA VAL A 340 -2.79 6.50 3.47
C VAL A 340 -2.19 7.88 3.69
N ALA A 341 -0.86 7.99 3.84
CA ALA A 341 -0.18 9.27 4.02
C ALA A 341 -0.41 10.22 2.84
N VAL A 342 -0.36 9.71 1.60
CA VAL A 342 -0.66 10.49 0.40
C VAL A 342 -2.10 11.02 0.43
N ALA A 343 -3.08 10.17 0.75
CA ALA A 343 -4.49 10.54 0.79
C ALA A 343 -4.79 11.58 1.89
N VAL A 344 -4.22 11.40 3.08
CA VAL A 344 -4.39 12.33 4.21
C VAL A 344 -3.72 13.68 3.92
N TYR A 345 -2.52 13.67 3.33
CA TYR A 345 -1.82 14.91 2.99
C TYR A 345 -2.52 15.68 1.87
N ASP A 346 -3.07 14.99 0.86
CA ASP A 346 -3.89 15.60 -0.20
C ASP A 346 -5.13 16.31 0.39
N ALA A 347 -5.84 15.65 1.32
CA ALA A 347 -6.99 16.25 2.02
C ALA A 347 -6.58 17.45 2.91
N LEU A 348 -5.43 17.37 3.58
CA LEU A 348 -4.90 18.46 4.38
C LEU A 348 -4.59 19.71 3.52
N LEU A 349 -4.05 19.51 2.32
CA LEU A 349 -3.81 20.59 1.36
C LEU A 349 -5.11 21.20 0.83
N ALA A 350 -6.17 20.39 0.62
CA ALA A 350 -7.50 20.87 0.26
C ALA A 350 -8.02 21.84 1.33
N ARG A 351 -8.08 21.39 2.58
CA ARG A 351 -8.54 22.21 3.71
C ARG A 351 -7.80 23.55 3.85
N ARG A 352 -6.47 23.55 3.63
CA ARG A 352 -5.66 24.77 3.69
C ARG A 352 -6.03 25.81 2.62
N LYS A 353 -6.59 25.39 1.49
CA LYS A 353 -7.07 26.29 0.45
C LYS A 353 -8.43 26.88 0.77
N GLU A 354 -9.29 26.12 1.44
CA GLU A 354 -10.63 26.55 1.84
C GLU A 354 -10.63 27.55 3.01
N THR A 355 -9.61 27.44 3.90
CA THR A 355 -9.48 28.31 5.08
C THR A 355 -8.70 29.59 4.82
N ARG A 356 -8.24 29.83 3.59
CA ARG A 356 -7.62 31.07 3.12
C ARG A 356 -8.61 31.94 2.34
#